data_7f462156e10c1851a74fede9b5bf934d
#
_entry.id   7f462156e10c1851a74fede9b5bf934d
#
_cell.length_a   1.000
_cell.length_b   1.000
_cell.length_c   1.000
_cell.angle_alpha   90.00
_cell.angle_beta   90.00
_cell.angle_gamma   90.00
#
_symmetry.space_group_name_H-M   'P 1'
#
loop_
_entity.id
_entity.type
_entity.pdbx_description
1 polymer ?
#
loop_
_entity_poly.entity_id
_entity_poly.type
_entity_poly.pdbx_seq_one_letter_code
_entity_poly.pdbx_strand_id
1 'polypeptide(L)'
;STLGLDTIAVLSGPSHAEEVARGIPTAVVAAADDEAIAQRAQQLFNGPLFRVYTSTDTLGVEIGGAVKNVIAIAVGASDGLGFGDNTRAALITRGLAEITRFGIALGARPETFSGLSGVGDLIVTCTSRHSRNHAVGERLGRGENIEAILGSMKMVAEGVWNAKAIHSLAQTHGVEMPITDAVHAVCYESFSARTAVETLMARDTKPEA
;
A
#
# COMPACT_ATOMS: atom_id res chain seq x y z
N SER A 1 3.63 23.41 6.59
CA SER A 1 4.39 22.30 5.98
C SER A 1 5.79 22.23 6.58
N THR A 2 6.33 21.04 6.78
CA THR A 2 7.68 20.83 7.35
C THR A 2 8.78 21.41 6.44
N LEU A 3 8.51 21.54 5.15
CA LEU A 3 9.43 22.08 4.15
C LEU A 3 9.26 23.58 3.88
N GLY A 4 8.28 24.26 4.51
CA GLY A 4 7.97 25.65 4.24
C GLY A 4 7.52 25.94 2.80
N LEU A 5 7.05 24.89 2.08
CA LEU A 5 6.53 25.02 0.72
C LEU A 5 5.01 25.12 0.76
N ASP A 6 4.46 26.07 0.02
CA ASP A 6 3.02 26.29 -0.09
C ASP A 6 2.38 25.43 -1.21
N THR A 7 3.22 24.84 -2.07
CA THR A 7 2.77 24.10 -3.24
C THR A 7 3.55 22.79 -3.38
N ILE A 8 2.84 21.68 -3.29
CA ILE A 8 3.40 20.32 -3.40
C ILE A 8 2.56 19.52 -4.40
N ALA A 9 3.22 18.75 -5.27
CA ALA A 9 2.58 17.71 -6.05
C ALA A 9 3.13 16.34 -5.63
N VAL A 10 2.24 15.38 -5.49
CA VAL A 10 2.56 13.97 -5.20
C VAL A 10 2.50 13.17 -6.49
N LEU A 11 3.51 12.34 -6.76
CA LEU A 11 3.52 11.40 -7.88
C LEU A 11 3.37 9.98 -7.33
N SER A 12 2.34 9.26 -7.75
CA SER A 12 2.05 7.90 -7.26
C SER A 12 1.43 7.03 -8.37
N GLY A 13 1.56 5.70 -8.21
CA GLY A 13 1.06 4.72 -9.18
C GLY A 13 2.06 3.59 -9.41
N PRO A 14 1.71 2.59 -10.24
CA PRO A 14 2.54 1.42 -10.52
C PRO A 14 3.81 1.82 -11.28
N SER A 15 4.88 2.13 -10.56
CA SER A 15 6.11 2.73 -11.11
C SER A 15 7.38 2.24 -10.41
N HIS A 16 7.67 0.94 -10.49
CA HIS A 16 8.95 0.43 -9.99
C HIS A 16 10.13 1.08 -10.72
N ALA A 17 11.05 1.63 -9.96
CA ALA A 17 12.17 2.41 -10.48
C ALA A 17 13.02 1.62 -11.49
N GLU A 18 13.19 0.31 -11.27
CA GLU A 18 13.91 -0.60 -12.14
C GLU A 18 13.27 -0.74 -13.53
N GLU A 19 11.95 -0.66 -13.61
CA GLU A 19 11.21 -0.75 -14.87
C GLU A 19 11.18 0.61 -15.59
N VAL A 20 10.92 1.68 -14.84
CA VAL A 20 10.95 3.04 -15.37
C VAL A 20 12.32 3.36 -15.97
N ALA A 21 13.41 3.02 -15.27
CA ALA A 21 14.78 3.26 -15.73
C ALA A 21 15.13 2.50 -17.03
N ARG A 22 14.44 1.38 -17.31
CA ARG A 22 14.58 0.61 -18.55
C ARG A 22 13.66 1.07 -19.68
N GLY A 23 12.88 2.13 -19.46
CA GLY A 23 11.93 2.64 -20.43
C GLY A 23 10.72 1.72 -20.66
N ILE A 24 10.31 0.94 -19.67
CA ILE A 24 9.10 0.14 -19.74
C ILE A 24 7.87 1.08 -19.62
N PRO A 25 6.85 0.93 -20.49
CA PRO A 25 5.66 1.78 -20.43
C PRO A 25 5.03 1.80 -19.03
N THR A 26 4.88 2.99 -18.48
CA THR A 26 4.43 3.22 -17.11
C THR A 26 3.35 4.30 -17.10
N ALA A 27 2.36 4.16 -16.24
CA ALA A 27 1.32 5.16 -16.01
C ALA A 27 1.19 5.49 -14.53
N VAL A 28 1.14 6.78 -14.19
CA VAL A 28 1.07 7.30 -12.82
C VAL A 28 0.08 8.46 -12.70
N VAL A 29 -0.17 8.90 -11.48
CA VAL A 29 -0.97 10.09 -11.15
C VAL A 29 -0.09 11.14 -10.51
N ALA A 30 -0.18 12.38 -11.00
CA ALA A 30 0.30 13.58 -10.32
C ALA A 30 -0.88 14.24 -9.59
N ALA A 31 -0.82 14.31 -8.26
CA ALA A 31 -1.88 14.88 -7.45
C ALA A 31 -1.40 16.16 -6.75
N ALA A 32 -2.24 17.19 -6.75
CA ALA A 32 -2.07 18.41 -5.98
C ALA A 32 -3.45 19.02 -5.70
N ASP A 33 -3.60 19.75 -4.59
CA ASP A 33 -4.86 20.40 -4.24
C ASP A 33 -5.25 21.49 -5.26
N ASP A 34 -4.24 22.12 -5.90
CA ASP A 34 -4.42 23.01 -7.05
C ASP A 34 -4.17 22.23 -8.35
N GLU A 35 -5.20 22.18 -9.19
CA GLU A 35 -5.16 21.49 -10.48
C GLU A 35 -4.04 22.02 -11.41
N ALA A 36 -3.74 23.31 -11.38
CA ALA A 36 -2.67 23.89 -12.18
C ALA A 36 -1.29 23.33 -11.79
N ILE A 37 -1.09 23.02 -10.51
CA ILE A 37 0.14 22.40 -10.00
C ILE A 37 0.21 20.92 -10.44
N ALA A 38 -0.90 20.19 -10.35
CA ALA A 38 -0.97 18.82 -10.85
C ALA A 38 -0.68 18.76 -12.36
N GLN A 39 -1.26 19.67 -13.15
CA GLN A 39 -1.01 19.79 -14.59
C GLN A 39 0.46 20.17 -14.90
N ARG A 40 1.07 21.04 -14.11
CA ARG A 40 2.49 21.38 -14.27
C ARG A 40 3.38 20.16 -14.00
N ALA A 41 3.10 19.40 -12.96
CA ALA A 41 3.79 18.14 -12.69
C ALA A 41 3.58 17.13 -13.84
N GLN A 42 2.36 17.00 -14.35
CA GLN A 42 2.07 16.19 -15.52
C GLN A 42 2.93 16.58 -16.72
N GLN A 43 3.00 17.87 -17.06
CA GLN A 43 3.80 18.39 -18.19
C GLN A 43 5.29 18.10 -18.05
N LEU A 44 5.81 18.15 -16.82
CA LEU A 44 7.23 17.89 -16.55
C LEU A 44 7.62 16.43 -16.71
N PHE A 45 6.74 15.51 -16.33
CA PHE A 45 7.07 14.08 -16.28
C PHE A 45 6.47 13.27 -17.44
N ASN A 46 5.42 13.77 -18.12
CA ASN A 46 4.78 13.03 -19.19
C ASN A 46 5.70 12.85 -20.39
N GLY A 47 5.79 11.61 -20.88
CA GLY A 47 6.63 11.26 -22.02
C GLY A 47 6.08 10.07 -22.80
N PRO A 48 6.75 9.66 -23.89
CA PRO A 48 6.26 8.59 -24.76
C PRO A 48 6.03 7.25 -24.05
N LEU A 49 6.82 6.96 -23.01
CA LEU A 49 6.75 5.72 -22.24
C LEU A 49 6.35 5.95 -20.78
N PHE A 50 6.08 7.22 -20.39
CA PHE A 50 5.69 7.56 -19.03
C PHE A 50 4.44 8.46 -19.07
N ARG A 51 3.27 7.84 -18.88
CA ARG A 51 1.98 8.52 -18.92
C ARG A 51 1.62 9.08 -17.56
N VAL A 52 1.33 10.37 -17.47
CA VAL A 52 0.93 11.02 -16.21
C VAL A 52 -0.52 11.50 -16.33
N TYR A 53 -1.36 11.07 -15.40
CA TYR A 53 -2.71 11.60 -15.18
C TYR A 53 -2.69 12.60 -14.04
N THR A 54 -3.72 13.43 -13.92
CA THR A 54 -3.83 14.41 -12.83
C THR A 54 -4.94 14.04 -11.85
N SER A 55 -4.80 14.48 -10.61
CA SER A 55 -5.83 14.40 -9.57
C SER A 55 -5.78 15.64 -8.68
N THR A 56 -6.92 16.01 -8.11
CA THR A 56 -7.01 17.01 -7.03
C THR A 56 -7.28 16.39 -5.67
N ASP A 57 -7.18 15.07 -5.55
CA ASP A 57 -7.30 14.32 -4.29
C ASP A 57 -5.90 13.88 -3.81
N THR A 58 -5.12 14.84 -3.34
CA THR A 58 -3.76 14.61 -2.81
C THR A 58 -3.79 13.61 -1.66
N LEU A 59 -4.76 13.78 -0.75
CA LEU A 59 -4.92 12.91 0.42
C LEU A 59 -5.18 11.45 0.03
N GLY A 60 -6.09 11.20 -0.91
CA GLY A 60 -6.40 9.85 -1.37
C GLY A 60 -5.21 9.17 -2.04
N VAL A 61 -4.44 9.93 -2.84
CA VAL A 61 -3.22 9.43 -3.49
C VAL A 61 -2.14 9.07 -2.47
N GLU A 62 -1.93 9.88 -1.43
CA GLU A 62 -0.97 9.61 -0.36
C GLU A 62 -1.38 8.41 0.49
N ILE A 63 -2.67 8.31 0.86
CA ILE A 63 -3.20 7.17 1.62
C ILE A 63 -3.02 5.87 0.84
N GLY A 64 -3.40 5.85 -0.43
CA GLY A 64 -3.21 4.69 -1.31
C GLY A 64 -1.76 4.23 -1.33
N GLY A 65 -0.84 5.18 -1.54
CA GLY A 65 0.60 4.95 -1.57
C GLY A 65 1.20 4.44 -0.24
N ALA A 66 0.63 4.84 0.89
CA ALA A 66 1.09 4.40 2.22
C ALA A 66 0.53 3.01 2.59
N VAL A 67 -0.79 2.83 2.47
CA VAL A 67 -1.47 1.61 2.97
C VAL A 67 -1.19 0.39 2.10
N LYS A 68 -1.02 0.56 0.76
CA LYS A 68 -0.65 -0.55 -0.14
C LYS A 68 0.56 -1.35 0.35
N ASN A 69 1.52 -0.67 0.97
CA ASN A 69 2.75 -1.28 1.48
C ASN A 69 2.48 -2.26 2.63
N VAL A 70 1.48 -1.96 3.46
CA VAL A 70 1.03 -2.84 4.55
C VAL A 70 0.34 -4.07 3.97
N ILE A 71 -0.56 -3.87 3.00
CA ILE A 71 -1.25 -4.98 2.34
C ILE A 71 -0.25 -5.90 1.60
N ALA A 72 0.80 -5.32 1.00
CA ALA A 72 1.86 -6.11 0.36
C ALA A 72 2.63 -7.00 1.36
N ILE A 73 2.82 -6.58 2.62
CA ILE A 73 3.37 -7.44 3.67
C ILE A 73 2.41 -8.61 3.96
N ALA A 74 1.10 -8.35 4.07
CA ALA A 74 0.11 -9.41 4.31
C ALA A 74 0.09 -10.44 3.18
N VAL A 75 0.12 -9.98 1.92
CA VAL A 75 0.16 -10.86 0.74
C VAL A 75 1.46 -11.67 0.73
N GLY A 76 2.60 -11.03 0.97
CA GLY A 76 3.88 -11.73 1.07
C GLY A 76 3.88 -12.79 2.18
N ALA A 77 3.31 -12.48 3.35
CA ALA A 77 3.20 -13.44 4.46
C ALA A 77 2.35 -14.67 4.09
N SER A 78 1.26 -14.44 3.37
CA SER A 78 0.44 -15.51 2.79
C SER A 78 1.23 -16.40 1.83
N ASP A 79 2.03 -15.82 0.94
CA ASP A 79 2.90 -16.54 0.01
C ASP A 79 3.98 -17.34 0.76
N GLY A 80 4.59 -16.75 1.79
CA GLY A 80 5.58 -17.41 2.66
C GLY A 80 5.01 -18.61 3.44
N LEU A 81 3.71 -18.58 3.78
CA LEU A 81 2.98 -19.70 4.39
C LEU A 81 2.62 -20.81 3.38
N GLY A 82 2.84 -20.59 2.07
CA GLY A 82 2.52 -21.53 1.00
C GLY A 82 1.07 -21.45 0.53
N PHE A 83 0.35 -20.37 0.80
CA PHE A 83 -1.00 -20.16 0.28
C PHE A 83 -0.97 -19.72 -1.19
N GLY A 84 -2.03 -20.06 -1.93
CA GLY A 84 -2.07 -19.85 -3.38
C GLY A 84 -2.75 -18.57 -3.82
N ASP A 85 -3.00 -18.50 -5.13
CA ASP A 85 -3.54 -17.31 -5.82
C ASP A 85 -4.92 -16.87 -5.32
N ASN A 86 -5.77 -17.80 -4.87
CA ASN A 86 -7.07 -17.45 -4.30
C ASN A 86 -6.93 -16.60 -3.04
N THR A 87 -6.01 -16.96 -2.13
CA THR A 87 -5.74 -16.18 -0.91
C THR A 87 -5.12 -14.83 -1.25
N ARG A 88 -4.19 -14.80 -2.21
CA ARG A 88 -3.61 -13.55 -2.70
C ARG A 88 -4.67 -12.61 -3.26
N ALA A 89 -5.55 -13.11 -4.14
CA ALA A 89 -6.65 -12.32 -4.71
C ALA A 89 -7.60 -11.79 -3.62
N ALA A 90 -7.97 -12.63 -2.65
CA ALA A 90 -8.81 -12.24 -1.52
C ALA A 90 -8.16 -11.14 -0.69
N LEU A 91 -6.87 -11.27 -0.33
CA LEU A 91 -6.13 -10.26 0.43
C LEU A 91 -6.01 -8.92 -0.32
N ILE A 92 -5.75 -8.93 -1.63
CA ILE A 92 -5.69 -7.71 -2.44
C ILE A 92 -7.06 -7.03 -2.48
N THR A 93 -8.14 -7.80 -2.73
CA THR A 93 -9.51 -7.26 -2.80
C THR A 93 -9.96 -6.69 -1.46
N ARG A 94 -9.76 -7.44 -0.37
CA ARG A 94 -10.13 -6.97 0.98
C ARG A 94 -9.22 -5.85 1.47
N GLY A 95 -7.95 -5.88 1.09
CA GLY A 95 -6.99 -4.79 1.35
C GLY A 95 -7.42 -3.50 0.67
N LEU A 96 -7.85 -3.55 -0.60
CA LEU A 96 -8.40 -2.37 -1.29
C LEU A 96 -9.63 -1.81 -0.56
N ALA A 97 -10.51 -2.68 -0.07
CA ALA A 97 -11.68 -2.25 0.72
C ALA A 97 -11.27 -1.56 2.04
N GLU A 98 -10.20 -2.02 2.71
CA GLU A 98 -9.64 -1.34 3.89
C GLU A 98 -9.06 0.03 3.54
N ILE A 99 -8.25 0.10 2.48
CA ILE A 99 -7.66 1.36 1.98
C ILE A 99 -8.77 2.38 1.69
N THR A 100 -9.80 1.95 0.97
CA THR A 100 -10.93 2.81 0.59
C THR A 100 -11.69 3.32 1.81
N ARG A 101 -12.02 2.44 2.75
CA ARG A 101 -12.73 2.79 3.99
C ARG A 101 -11.93 3.79 4.83
N PHE A 102 -10.64 3.52 4.99
CA PHE A 102 -9.74 4.40 5.73
C PHE A 102 -9.59 5.76 5.05
N GLY A 103 -9.42 5.78 3.74
CA GLY A 103 -9.32 7.01 2.97
C GLY A 103 -10.58 7.87 3.06
N ILE A 104 -11.76 7.26 2.92
CA ILE A 104 -13.05 7.97 3.04
C ILE A 104 -13.21 8.56 4.45
N ALA A 105 -12.84 7.83 5.49
CA ALA A 105 -12.93 8.31 6.86
C ALA A 105 -12.02 9.52 7.13
N LEU A 106 -10.94 9.67 6.36
CA LEU A 106 -10.03 10.81 6.42
C LEU A 106 -10.39 11.93 5.44
N GLY A 107 -11.42 11.76 4.61
CA GLY A 107 -11.90 12.78 3.66
C GLY A 107 -11.41 12.62 2.22
N ALA A 108 -10.76 11.52 1.87
CA ALA A 108 -10.37 11.20 0.49
C ALA A 108 -11.59 10.77 -0.34
N ARG A 109 -11.44 10.85 -1.67
CA ARG A 109 -12.49 10.45 -2.62
C ARG A 109 -12.41 8.96 -2.92
N PRO A 110 -13.52 8.21 -2.87
CA PRO A 110 -13.53 6.75 -3.12
C PRO A 110 -13.02 6.38 -4.52
N GLU A 111 -13.27 7.22 -5.54
CA GLU A 111 -12.84 7.00 -6.92
C GLU A 111 -11.32 6.91 -7.07
N THR A 112 -10.57 7.62 -6.22
CA THR A 112 -9.10 7.62 -6.22
C THR A 112 -8.54 6.20 -6.01
N PHE A 113 -9.21 5.40 -5.17
CA PHE A 113 -8.76 4.04 -4.86
C PHE A 113 -9.04 3.04 -5.96
N SER A 114 -9.94 3.33 -6.89
CA SER A 114 -10.17 2.54 -8.11
C SER A 114 -9.19 2.88 -9.24
N GLY A 115 -8.34 3.89 -9.06
CA GLY A 115 -7.39 4.39 -10.05
C GLY A 115 -5.98 3.80 -9.91
N LEU A 116 -5.03 4.45 -10.63
CA LEU A 116 -3.62 4.02 -10.69
C LEU A 116 -2.92 4.10 -9.33
N SER A 117 -3.18 5.13 -8.52
CA SER A 117 -2.62 5.29 -7.17
C SER A 117 -3.29 4.42 -6.10
N GLY A 118 -4.43 3.82 -6.42
CA GLY A 118 -5.15 2.87 -5.58
C GLY A 118 -4.89 1.43 -6.04
N VAL A 119 -5.89 0.83 -6.73
CA VAL A 119 -5.85 -0.58 -7.15
C VAL A 119 -4.64 -0.90 -8.05
N GLY A 120 -4.24 0.01 -8.93
CA GLY A 120 -3.11 -0.20 -9.84
C GLY A 120 -1.81 -0.41 -9.09
N ASP A 121 -1.49 0.50 -8.18
CA ASP A 121 -0.28 0.46 -7.37
C ASP A 121 -0.32 -0.65 -6.31
N LEU A 122 -1.50 -0.94 -5.78
CA LEU A 122 -1.69 -2.07 -4.86
C LEU A 122 -1.35 -3.40 -5.53
N ILE A 123 -1.90 -3.66 -6.73
CA ILE A 123 -1.66 -4.91 -7.46
C ILE A 123 -0.16 -5.09 -7.70
N VAL A 124 0.51 -4.10 -8.28
CA VAL A 124 1.94 -4.23 -8.61
C VAL A 124 2.79 -4.38 -7.36
N THR A 125 2.44 -3.68 -6.27
CA THR A 125 3.19 -3.77 -5.00
C THR A 125 3.02 -5.14 -4.33
N CYS A 126 1.85 -5.77 -4.47
CA CYS A 126 1.56 -7.09 -3.92
C CYS A 126 2.11 -8.26 -4.76
N THR A 127 2.32 -8.07 -6.07
CA THR A 127 2.65 -9.18 -6.98
C THR A 127 4.06 -9.12 -7.57
N SER A 128 4.70 -7.96 -7.50
CA SER A 128 6.02 -7.77 -8.09
C SER A 128 7.14 -8.34 -7.20
N ARG A 129 8.08 -9.04 -7.85
CA ARG A 129 9.34 -9.46 -7.23
C ARG A 129 10.24 -8.30 -6.77
N HIS A 130 9.99 -7.09 -7.25
CA HIS A 130 10.71 -5.88 -6.85
C HIS A 130 10.15 -5.26 -5.56
N SER A 131 9.01 -5.75 -5.06
CA SER A 131 8.37 -5.24 -3.86
C SER A 131 9.14 -5.67 -2.60
N ARG A 132 9.79 -4.72 -1.96
CA ARG A 132 10.47 -4.92 -0.67
C ARG A 132 9.51 -5.32 0.44
N ASN A 133 8.32 -4.73 0.43
CA ASN A 133 7.29 -5.03 1.43
C ASN A 133 6.76 -6.46 1.27
N HIS A 134 6.50 -6.91 0.04
CA HIS A 134 6.14 -8.29 -0.24
C HIS A 134 7.25 -9.27 0.24
N ALA A 135 8.51 -8.96 -0.04
CA ALA A 135 9.65 -9.78 0.39
C ALA A 135 9.78 -9.86 1.93
N VAL A 136 9.52 -8.77 2.65
CA VAL A 136 9.43 -8.81 4.13
C VAL A 136 8.33 -9.75 4.58
N GLY A 137 7.14 -9.63 4.00
CA GLY A 137 6.01 -10.50 4.31
C GLY A 137 6.33 -11.97 4.06
N GLU A 138 6.91 -12.30 2.90
CA GLU A 138 7.28 -13.67 2.54
C GLU A 138 8.24 -14.31 3.58
N ARG A 139 9.21 -13.55 4.06
CA ARG A 139 10.13 -14.00 5.11
C ARG A 139 9.43 -14.19 6.46
N LEU A 140 8.53 -13.26 6.84
CA LEU A 140 7.68 -13.42 8.03
C LEU A 140 6.79 -14.67 7.94
N GLY A 141 6.21 -14.95 6.78
CA GLY A 141 5.41 -16.14 6.51
C GLY A 141 6.22 -17.44 6.64
N ARG A 142 7.49 -17.41 6.33
CA ARG A 142 8.45 -18.53 6.54
C ARG A 142 8.89 -18.66 7.99
N GLY A 143 8.47 -17.78 8.89
CA GLY A 143 8.79 -17.82 10.32
C GLY A 143 10.06 -17.08 10.72
N GLU A 144 10.63 -16.24 9.84
CA GLU A 144 11.75 -15.38 10.22
C GLU A 144 11.28 -14.26 11.14
N ASN A 145 12.17 -13.85 12.05
CA ASN A 145 11.91 -12.75 12.97
C ASN A 145 12.08 -11.39 12.28
N ILE A 146 11.23 -10.41 12.63
CA ILE A 146 11.20 -9.09 11.97
C ILE A 146 12.52 -8.32 12.14
N GLU A 147 13.17 -8.39 13.30
CA GLU A 147 14.44 -7.71 13.56
C GLU A 147 15.55 -8.30 12.68
N ALA A 148 15.59 -9.63 12.53
CA ALA A 148 16.55 -10.30 11.65
C ALA A 148 16.31 -9.94 10.18
N ILE A 149 15.04 -9.85 9.76
CA ILE A 149 14.67 -9.42 8.41
C ILE A 149 15.18 -8.02 8.14
N LEU A 150 14.81 -7.06 9.00
CA LEU A 150 15.18 -5.65 8.84
C LEU A 150 16.69 -5.43 8.90
N GLY A 151 17.38 -6.14 9.82
CA GLY A 151 18.83 -6.06 9.98
C GLY A 151 19.63 -6.58 8.77
N SER A 152 19.04 -7.44 7.94
CA SER A 152 19.67 -7.97 6.72
C SER A 152 19.37 -7.17 5.45
N MET A 153 18.41 -6.22 5.50
CA MET A 153 17.99 -5.44 4.33
C MET A 153 18.90 -4.23 4.13
N LYS A 154 19.31 -4.01 2.86
CA LYS A 154 20.06 -2.80 2.45
C LYS A 154 19.16 -1.56 2.29
N MET A 155 17.89 -1.75 2.09
CA MET A 155 16.90 -0.70 1.82
C MET A 155 15.67 -0.90 2.71
N VAL A 156 15.06 0.20 3.12
CA VAL A 156 13.90 0.21 4.01
C VAL A 156 12.66 -0.38 3.33
N ALA A 157 11.91 -1.20 4.05
CA ALA A 157 10.56 -1.61 3.71
C ALA A 157 9.58 -0.72 4.50
N GLU A 158 9.06 0.29 3.84
CA GLU A 158 8.22 1.33 4.48
C GLU A 158 6.95 0.77 5.12
N GLY A 159 6.42 -0.34 4.58
CA GLY A 159 5.20 -0.98 5.06
C GLY A 159 5.26 -1.37 6.54
N VAL A 160 6.43 -1.68 7.07
CA VAL A 160 6.59 -1.99 8.51
C VAL A 160 6.27 -0.75 9.35
N TRP A 161 6.87 0.40 9.02
CA TRP A 161 6.60 1.66 9.73
C TRP A 161 5.18 2.16 9.50
N ASN A 162 4.69 2.03 8.26
CA ASN A 162 3.33 2.40 7.88
C ASN A 162 2.29 1.59 8.66
N ALA A 163 2.52 0.29 8.91
CA ALA A 163 1.61 -0.56 9.69
C ALA A 163 1.35 0.03 11.07
N LYS A 164 2.40 0.51 11.76
CA LYS A 164 2.27 1.13 13.09
C LYS A 164 1.49 2.45 13.03
N ALA A 165 1.85 3.32 12.09
CA ALA A 165 1.22 4.64 11.96
C ALA A 165 -0.25 4.53 11.55
N ILE A 166 -0.55 3.68 10.56
CA ILE A 166 -1.90 3.48 10.04
C ILE A 166 -2.79 2.80 11.07
N HIS A 167 -2.29 1.76 11.78
CA HIS A 167 -3.00 1.12 12.88
C HIS A 167 -3.41 2.15 13.94
N SER A 168 -2.48 2.97 14.43
CA SER A 168 -2.77 4.02 15.43
C SER A 168 -3.79 5.04 14.92
N LEU A 169 -3.67 5.48 13.66
CA LEU A 169 -4.58 6.46 13.07
C LEU A 169 -5.98 5.86 12.85
N ALA A 170 -6.06 4.60 12.40
CA ALA A 170 -7.33 3.88 12.24
C ALA A 170 -8.08 3.75 13.57
N GLN A 171 -7.37 3.41 14.67
CA GLN A 171 -7.95 3.37 16.02
C GLN A 171 -8.50 4.75 16.43
N THR A 172 -7.75 5.81 16.17
CA THR A 172 -8.17 7.18 16.51
C THR A 172 -9.47 7.59 15.78
N HIS A 173 -9.63 7.14 14.54
CA HIS A 173 -10.80 7.44 13.71
C HIS A 173 -11.90 6.37 13.78
N GLY A 174 -11.75 5.32 14.57
CA GLY A 174 -12.72 4.24 14.70
C GLY A 174 -12.92 3.44 13.40
N VAL A 175 -11.90 3.29 12.59
CA VAL A 175 -11.94 2.59 11.30
C VAL A 175 -11.46 1.15 11.46
N GLU A 176 -12.29 0.19 11.07
CA GLU A 176 -11.88 -1.23 11.05
C GLU A 176 -10.89 -1.52 9.92
N MET A 177 -9.69 -1.97 10.27
CA MET A 177 -8.64 -2.35 9.32
C MET A 177 -8.00 -3.70 9.69
N PRO A 178 -8.76 -4.81 9.62
CA PRO A 178 -8.33 -6.11 10.15
C PRO A 178 -7.05 -6.66 9.51
N ILE A 179 -6.78 -6.44 8.22
CA ILE A 179 -5.52 -6.88 7.60
C ILE A 179 -4.36 -6.04 8.12
N THR A 180 -4.56 -4.73 8.23
CA THR A 180 -3.56 -3.82 8.81
C THR A 180 -3.26 -4.15 10.26
N ASP A 181 -4.30 -4.45 11.06
CA ASP A 181 -4.15 -4.87 12.46
C ASP A 181 -3.37 -6.19 12.56
N ALA A 182 -3.66 -7.15 11.70
CA ALA A 182 -2.93 -8.42 11.62
C ALA A 182 -1.45 -8.21 11.28
N VAL A 183 -1.13 -7.34 10.31
CA VAL A 183 0.27 -7.01 9.97
C VAL A 183 0.95 -6.29 11.13
N HIS A 184 0.25 -5.37 11.81
CA HIS A 184 0.78 -4.71 13.01
C HIS A 184 1.12 -5.74 14.10
N ALA A 185 0.22 -6.66 14.41
CA ALA A 185 0.44 -7.71 15.42
C ALA A 185 1.65 -8.60 15.09
N VAL A 186 1.83 -8.96 13.81
CA VAL A 186 2.99 -9.75 13.36
C VAL A 186 4.30 -8.95 13.49
N CYS A 187 4.29 -7.66 13.14
CA CYS A 187 5.49 -6.84 13.15
C CYS A 187 5.89 -6.34 14.56
N TYR A 188 4.93 -6.18 15.48
CA TYR A 188 5.17 -5.45 16.75
C TYR A 188 4.73 -6.19 18.02
N GLU A 189 3.90 -7.25 17.89
CA GLU A 189 3.32 -7.94 19.05
C GLU A 189 3.71 -9.42 19.13
N SER A 190 4.71 -9.84 18.35
CA SER A 190 5.21 -11.22 18.30
C SER A 190 4.18 -12.28 17.85
N PHE A 191 3.15 -11.87 17.14
CA PHE A 191 2.23 -12.82 16.51
C PHE A 191 2.91 -13.53 15.35
N SER A 192 2.64 -14.83 15.17
CA SER A 192 3.05 -15.51 13.95
C SER A 192 2.14 -15.14 12.78
N ALA A 193 2.68 -15.16 11.55
CA ALA A 193 1.87 -14.95 10.35
C ALA A 193 0.71 -15.96 10.26
N ARG A 194 0.92 -17.21 10.70
CA ARG A 194 -0.12 -18.25 10.75
C ARG A 194 -1.25 -17.88 11.71
N THR A 195 -0.92 -17.46 12.94
CA THR A 195 -1.92 -17.01 13.92
C THR A 195 -2.72 -15.82 13.39
N ALA A 196 -2.06 -14.88 12.71
CA ALA A 196 -2.72 -13.72 12.10
C ALA A 196 -3.77 -14.14 11.05
N VAL A 197 -3.44 -15.09 10.18
CA VAL A 197 -4.41 -15.63 9.19
C VAL A 197 -5.56 -16.36 9.89
N GLU A 198 -5.28 -17.21 10.88
CA GLU A 198 -6.33 -17.90 11.65
C GLU A 198 -7.30 -16.91 12.31
N THR A 199 -6.77 -15.83 12.88
CA THR A 199 -7.58 -14.75 13.47
C THR A 199 -8.44 -14.05 12.42
N LEU A 200 -7.90 -13.74 11.23
CA LEU A 200 -8.66 -13.14 10.14
C LEU A 200 -9.79 -14.06 9.65
N MET A 201 -9.53 -15.37 9.55
CA MET A 201 -10.54 -16.36 9.11
C MET A 201 -11.61 -16.66 10.15
N ALA A 202 -11.32 -16.46 11.44
CA ALA A 202 -12.28 -16.66 12.53
C ALA A 202 -13.25 -15.49 12.76
N ARG A 203 -13.12 -14.40 11.98
CA ARG A 203 -14.04 -13.25 12.06
C ARG A 203 -15.45 -13.65 11.64
N ASP A 204 -16.43 -12.95 12.23
CA ASP A 204 -17.85 -13.15 11.88
C ASP A 204 -18.09 -12.92 10.39
N THR A 205 -18.97 -13.75 9.82
CA THR A 205 -19.41 -13.60 8.44
C THR A 205 -20.24 -12.33 8.28
N LYS A 206 -20.01 -11.59 7.20
CA LYS A 206 -20.77 -10.39 6.87
C LYS A 206 -20.97 -10.28 5.36
N PRO A 207 -21.95 -9.49 4.88
CA PRO A 207 -22.05 -9.17 3.46
C PRO A 207 -20.74 -8.59 2.92
N GLU A 208 -20.46 -8.79 1.64
CA GLU A 208 -19.23 -8.28 1.02
C GLU A 208 -19.24 -6.75 0.90
N ALA A 209 -20.41 -6.16 0.64
CA ALA A 209 -20.65 -4.72 0.50
C ALA A 209 -21.74 -4.24 1.47
#